data_ebf135b355e2230afb7d90f4f44ad17a
#
_entry.id   ebf135b355e2230afb7d90f4f44ad17a
#
_cell.length_a   1.000
_cell.length_b   1.000
_cell.length_c   1.000
_cell.angle_alpha   90.00
_cell.angle_beta   90.00
_cell.angle_gamma   90.00
#
_symmetry.space_group_name_H-M   'P 1'
#
loop_
_entity.id
_entity.type
_entity.pdbx_description
1 polymer ?
#
loop_
_entity_poly.entity_id
_entity_poly.type
_entity_poly.pdbx_seq_one_letter_code
_entity_poly.pdbx_strand_id
1 'polypeptide(L)'
;MHTKFTLTIEDAEGVAQTMARETDWPDASPHFLDATEQVLLPVFHSLQLESYRQRVEQVARQLAETAQAEYGGTVIRSPHRYRIDGEMGRTSVEIYGVQEGQRIVWTPAAEGFPTLGPREYHVTANFRQLVLTFASKMSFRDAALAIRRVRQGGVDARTPVTTLAERVEHEGEAVQTWMDQKTAQVLAQHHLTAEGGSTPDSTVHPLAADQGRLPQSEIDAALAEYNVGKAEDRQIPAVAAHDVYEDPAQVINVSIDDVIVKKQKMHRTPALAGTAEATETAEAPPPEKTEVAVPAAPTGADALKQVHNTIAHIQSAAGHYILSGLNAGAVLRILVAFLLCQDVLTTCRIQVFADGERALHRAIAKRLAWIPSLRVILDWYHLKKKCGEYLSMALAGPEIRQEVMRTLMGYLWLGRVEDAIAYLQHLNADYIKNQKRLNKTVEYLERHRPEIPCYALRRALGLRNSSNRGEKANDRCVADRQKHNGMSWSVDGSTRLTSTTTLLRNQELDRWCRDGELGWQWVA
;
A
#
# COMPACT_ATOMS: atom_id res chain seq x y z
N MET A 1 -39.52 -25.44 -24.00
CA MET A 1 -38.96 -26.75 -23.58
C MET A 1 -38.67 -26.70 -22.11
N HIS A 2 -39.19 -27.68 -21.35
CA HIS A 2 -38.95 -27.80 -19.92
C HIS A 2 -37.79 -28.75 -19.65
N THR A 3 -36.88 -28.38 -18.76
CA THR A 3 -35.73 -29.21 -18.43
C THR A 3 -35.53 -29.28 -16.92
N LYS A 4 -35.26 -30.48 -16.45
CA LYS A 4 -34.93 -30.78 -15.05
C LYS A 4 -33.45 -31.11 -14.95
N PHE A 5 -32.76 -30.34 -14.13
CA PHE A 5 -31.36 -30.60 -13.75
C PHE A 5 -31.34 -31.33 -12.42
N THR A 6 -30.61 -32.42 -12.34
CA THR A 6 -30.50 -33.23 -11.14
C THR A 6 -29.02 -33.35 -10.75
N LEU A 7 -28.72 -33.01 -9.50
CA LEU A 7 -27.39 -33.23 -8.90
C LEU A 7 -27.53 -34.29 -7.82
N THR A 8 -26.81 -35.37 -7.94
CA THR A 8 -26.70 -36.41 -6.92
C THR A 8 -25.32 -36.32 -6.26
N ILE A 9 -25.29 -36.22 -4.95
CA ILE A 9 -24.08 -36.25 -4.14
C ILE A 9 -24.10 -37.54 -3.36
N GLU A 10 -23.09 -38.38 -3.54
CA GLU A 10 -22.90 -39.64 -2.85
C GLU A 10 -21.74 -39.49 -1.85
N ASP A 11 -21.98 -39.89 -0.61
CA ASP A 11 -20.93 -39.91 0.42
C ASP A 11 -20.07 -41.18 0.33
N ALA A 12 -19.01 -41.26 1.17
CA ALA A 12 -18.10 -42.41 1.20
C ALA A 12 -18.77 -43.72 1.61
N GLU A 13 -19.95 -43.66 2.18
CA GLU A 13 -20.77 -44.79 2.63
C GLU A 13 -21.80 -45.22 1.59
N GLY A 14 -21.85 -44.54 0.44
CA GLY A 14 -22.77 -44.82 -0.66
C GLY A 14 -24.19 -44.22 -0.46
N VAL A 15 -24.35 -43.33 0.51
CA VAL A 15 -25.62 -42.65 0.74
C VAL A 15 -25.74 -41.49 -0.23
N ALA A 16 -26.71 -41.59 -1.14
CA ALA A 16 -26.90 -40.59 -2.19
C ALA A 16 -27.99 -39.58 -1.80
N GLN A 17 -27.64 -38.30 -1.87
CA GLN A 17 -28.60 -37.19 -1.77
C GLN A 17 -28.79 -36.56 -3.14
N THR A 18 -30.04 -36.43 -3.57
CA THR A 18 -30.41 -35.93 -4.89
C THR A 18 -31.18 -34.62 -4.76
N MET A 19 -30.71 -33.59 -5.45
CA MET A 19 -31.41 -32.32 -5.59
C MET A 19 -31.73 -32.05 -7.04
N ALA A 20 -32.86 -31.42 -7.30
CA ALA A 20 -33.30 -31.07 -8.63
C ALA A 20 -33.71 -29.60 -8.74
N ARG A 21 -33.50 -29.04 -9.92
CA ARG A 21 -34.00 -27.73 -10.33
C ARG A 21 -34.61 -27.85 -11.70
N GLU A 22 -35.71 -27.19 -11.89
CA GLU A 22 -36.46 -27.19 -13.14
C GLU A 22 -36.47 -25.80 -13.73
N THR A 23 -36.40 -25.70 -15.03
CA THR A 23 -36.44 -24.42 -15.75
C THR A 23 -37.07 -24.60 -17.13
N ASP A 24 -37.72 -23.54 -17.59
CA ASP A 24 -38.23 -23.42 -18.95
C ASP A 24 -37.23 -22.68 -19.81
N TRP A 25 -36.96 -23.22 -21.00
CA TRP A 25 -36.07 -22.58 -21.96
C TRP A 25 -36.77 -21.42 -22.64
N PRO A 26 -36.06 -20.36 -22.96
CA PRO A 26 -36.60 -19.25 -23.73
C PRO A 26 -36.94 -19.70 -25.16
N ASP A 27 -37.93 -19.03 -25.72
CA ASP A 27 -38.28 -19.25 -27.13
C ASP A 27 -37.22 -18.71 -28.06
N ALA A 28 -37.17 -19.21 -29.30
CA ALA A 28 -36.26 -18.75 -30.32
C ALA A 28 -36.51 -17.26 -30.63
N SER A 29 -35.49 -16.46 -30.43
CA SER A 29 -35.50 -15.01 -30.64
C SER A 29 -34.12 -14.54 -31.07
N PRO A 30 -33.95 -13.29 -31.55
CA PRO A 30 -32.63 -12.73 -31.86
C PRO A 30 -31.68 -12.74 -30.66
N HIS A 31 -32.19 -12.80 -29.43
CA HIS A 31 -31.40 -12.81 -28.17
C HIS A 31 -31.47 -14.18 -27.46
N PHE A 32 -31.71 -15.24 -28.21
CA PHE A 32 -31.87 -16.60 -27.65
C PHE A 32 -30.65 -17.06 -26.83
N LEU A 33 -29.44 -16.79 -27.29
CA LEU A 33 -28.21 -17.19 -26.57
C LEU A 33 -28.12 -16.51 -25.22
N ASP A 34 -28.27 -15.19 -25.17
CA ASP A 34 -28.23 -14.42 -23.92
C ASP A 34 -29.34 -14.84 -22.94
N ALA A 35 -30.55 -15.05 -23.46
CA ALA A 35 -31.68 -15.52 -22.67
C ALA A 35 -31.44 -16.92 -22.10
N THR A 36 -30.78 -17.79 -22.86
CA THR A 36 -30.40 -19.14 -22.41
C THR A 36 -29.40 -19.08 -21.25
N GLU A 37 -28.36 -18.25 -21.35
CA GLU A 37 -27.41 -18.05 -20.26
C GLU A 37 -28.09 -17.49 -19.01
N GLN A 38 -28.96 -16.50 -19.15
CA GLN A 38 -29.70 -15.92 -18.04
C GLN A 38 -30.58 -16.93 -17.28
N VAL A 39 -31.09 -17.95 -17.98
CA VAL A 39 -31.88 -19.02 -17.38
C VAL A 39 -31.00 -20.06 -16.70
N LEU A 40 -29.90 -20.48 -17.35
CA LEU A 40 -29.04 -21.55 -16.85
C LEU A 40 -28.16 -21.15 -15.66
N LEU A 41 -27.58 -19.98 -15.68
CA LEU A 41 -26.63 -19.54 -14.65
C LEU A 41 -27.23 -19.59 -13.24
N PRO A 42 -28.45 -19.07 -12.96
CA PRO A 42 -29.08 -19.18 -11.65
C PRO A 42 -29.36 -20.62 -11.20
N VAL A 43 -29.70 -21.50 -12.15
CA VAL A 43 -29.96 -22.92 -11.86
C VAL A 43 -28.68 -23.61 -11.38
N PHE A 44 -27.60 -23.49 -12.12
CA PHE A 44 -26.32 -24.07 -11.74
C PHE A 44 -25.77 -23.46 -10.44
N HIS A 45 -25.89 -22.14 -10.28
CA HIS A 45 -25.49 -21.49 -9.03
C HIS A 45 -26.28 -22.02 -7.83
N SER A 46 -27.58 -22.19 -7.96
CA SER A 46 -28.43 -22.75 -6.91
C SER A 46 -28.02 -24.18 -6.53
N LEU A 47 -27.68 -25.03 -7.51
CA LEU A 47 -27.18 -26.38 -7.27
C LEU A 47 -25.82 -26.39 -6.58
N GLN A 48 -24.91 -25.52 -7.03
CA GLN A 48 -23.57 -25.37 -6.42
C GLN A 48 -23.67 -24.89 -4.96
N LEU A 49 -24.50 -23.89 -4.68
CA LEU A 49 -24.67 -23.35 -3.33
C LEU A 49 -25.28 -24.38 -2.38
N GLU A 50 -26.22 -25.15 -2.86
CA GLU A 50 -26.84 -26.24 -2.10
C GLU A 50 -25.88 -27.38 -1.83
N SER A 51 -25.06 -27.78 -2.84
CA SER A 51 -24.00 -28.76 -2.67
C SER A 51 -22.97 -28.30 -1.62
N TYR A 52 -22.55 -27.03 -1.69
CA TYR A 52 -21.67 -26.44 -0.70
C TYR A 52 -22.28 -26.49 0.71
N ARG A 53 -23.56 -26.10 0.85
CA ARG A 53 -24.29 -26.15 2.13
C ARG A 53 -24.28 -27.54 2.74
N GLN A 54 -24.67 -28.56 1.96
CA GLN A 54 -24.73 -29.95 2.41
C GLN A 54 -23.35 -30.46 2.84
N ARG A 55 -22.28 -30.15 2.08
CA ARG A 55 -20.94 -30.56 2.44
C ARG A 55 -20.47 -29.95 3.75
N VAL A 56 -20.73 -28.66 3.97
CA VAL A 56 -20.38 -27.97 5.22
C VAL A 56 -21.15 -28.55 6.40
N GLU A 57 -22.47 -28.84 6.25
CA GLU A 57 -23.29 -29.46 7.28
C GLU A 57 -22.82 -30.88 7.62
N GLN A 58 -22.42 -31.67 6.62
CA GLN A 58 -21.83 -33.01 6.80
C GLN A 58 -20.51 -32.92 7.60
N VAL A 59 -19.60 -32.02 7.22
CA VAL A 59 -18.33 -31.82 7.95
C VAL A 59 -18.60 -31.37 9.39
N ALA A 60 -19.48 -30.42 9.60
CA ALA A 60 -19.84 -29.94 10.94
C ALA A 60 -20.38 -31.08 11.84
N ARG A 61 -21.15 -32.01 11.25
CA ARG A 61 -21.66 -33.18 11.95
C ARG A 61 -20.54 -34.19 12.26
N GLN A 62 -19.68 -34.49 11.31
CA GLN A 62 -18.53 -35.39 11.50
C GLN A 62 -17.59 -34.90 12.61
N LEU A 63 -17.32 -33.59 12.65
CA LEU A 63 -16.52 -32.98 13.72
C LEU A 63 -17.18 -33.19 15.10
N ALA A 64 -18.49 -33.04 15.21
CA ALA A 64 -19.20 -33.27 16.47
C ALA A 64 -19.22 -34.75 16.87
N GLU A 65 -19.35 -35.68 15.92
CA GLU A 65 -19.27 -37.11 16.16
C GLU A 65 -17.86 -37.54 16.64
N THR A 66 -16.81 -36.97 16.04
CA THR A 66 -15.43 -37.16 16.49
C THR A 66 -15.22 -36.64 17.91
N ALA A 67 -15.71 -35.42 18.19
CA ALA A 67 -15.62 -34.83 19.53
C ALA A 67 -16.47 -35.63 20.56
N GLN A 68 -17.59 -36.21 20.16
CA GLN A 68 -18.37 -37.09 21.03
C GLN A 68 -17.55 -38.32 21.48
N ALA A 69 -16.77 -38.88 20.57
CA ALA A 69 -15.89 -40.04 20.92
C ALA A 69 -14.81 -39.65 21.92
N GLU A 70 -14.32 -38.41 21.89
CA GLU A 70 -13.30 -37.87 22.78
C GLU A 70 -13.85 -37.39 24.13
N TYR A 71 -14.92 -36.60 24.11
CA TYR A 71 -15.45 -35.92 25.30
C TYR A 71 -16.64 -36.64 25.95
N GLY A 72 -17.18 -37.64 25.30
CA GLY A 72 -18.43 -38.29 25.74
C GLY A 72 -19.68 -37.41 25.48
N GLY A 73 -20.82 -37.83 25.97
CA GLY A 73 -22.07 -37.02 25.85
C GLY A 73 -22.87 -37.36 24.59
N THR A 74 -23.68 -36.40 24.14
CA THR A 74 -24.62 -36.54 23.00
C THR A 74 -24.39 -35.41 21.99
N VAL A 75 -24.33 -35.74 20.71
CA VAL A 75 -24.33 -34.76 19.63
C VAL A 75 -25.67 -34.03 19.59
N ILE A 76 -25.64 -32.73 19.70
CA ILE A 76 -26.80 -31.86 19.61
C ILE A 76 -26.66 -30.89 18.47
N ARG A 77 -27.80 -30.56 17.84
CA ARG A 77 -27.85 -29.48 16.86
C ARG A 77 -27.85 -28.13 17.58
N SER A 78 -27.04 -27.17 17.07
CA SER A 78 -27.09 -25.80 17.56
C SER A 78 -28.48 -25.17 17.33
N PRO A 79 -28.99 -24.39 18.30
CA PRO A 79 -30.29 -23.72 18.14
C PRO A 79 -30.30 -22.67 17.02
N HIS A 80 -29.13 -22.17 16.65
CA HIS A 80 -28.97 -21.16 15.61
C HIS A 80 -28.21 -21.72 14.42
N ARG A 81 -28.70 -21.40 13.21
CA ARG A 81 -27.96 -21.70 11.97
C ARG A 81 -26.71 -20.82 11.87
N TYR A 82 -25.63 -21.43 11.46
CA TYR A 82 -24.38 -20.74 11.19
C TYR A 82 -24.45 -20.04 9.83
N ARG A 83 -24.16 -18.73 9.78
CA ARG A 83 -24.31 -17.91 8.57
C ARG A 83 -22.97 -17.70 7.90
N ILE A 84 -22.91 -17.96 6.60
CA ILE A 84 -21.73 -17.83 5.77
C ILE A 84 -21.98 -16.83 4.64
N ASP A 85 -21.03 -15.93 4.42
CA ASP A 85 -20.97 -15.03 3.26
C ASP A 85 -19.69 -15.38 2.48
N GLY A 86 -19.84 -16.21 1.47
CA GLY A 86 -18.75 -16.76 0.68
C GLY A 86 -18.74 -16.28 -0.77
N GLU A 87 -17.76 -16.70 -1.54
CA GLU A 87 -17.66 -16.41 -2.96
C GLU A 87 -18.87 -16.94 -3.74
N MET A 88 -19.43 -18.08 -3.32
CA MET A 88 -20.63 -18.66 -3.91
C MET A 88 -21.93 -17.94 -3.54
N GLY A 89 -21.92 -17.03 -2.59
CA GLY A 89 -23.09 -16.33 -2.10
C GLY A 89 -23.28 -16.48 -0.59
N ARG A 90 -24.43 -16.00 -0.11
CA ARG A 90 -24.85 -16.12 1.29
C ARG A 90 -25.63 -17.39 1.51
N THR A 91 -25.28 -18.12 2.55
CA THR A 91 -25.99 -19.32 2.97
C THR A 91 -26.01 -19.43 4.49
N SER A 92 -26.83 -20.36 4.99
CA SER A 92 -26.85 -20.71 6.40
C SER A 92 -26.88 -22.23 6.56
N VAL A 93 -26.03 -22.75 7.41
CA VAL A 93 -25.80 -24.17 7.62
C VAL A 93 -26.15 -24.58 9.05
N GLU A 94 -26.47 -25.85 9.24
CA GLU A 94 -26.61 -26.42 10.56
C GLU A 94 -25.21 -26.77 11.11
N ILE A 95 -24.97 -26.43 12.37
CA ILE A 95 -23.77 -26.83 13.08
C ILE A 95 -24.15 -27.61 14.33
N TYR A 96 -23.22 -28.40 14.83
CA TYR A 96 -23.45 -29.32 15.91
C TYR A 96 -22.46 -29.09 17.03
N GLY A 97 -22.84 -29.44 18.25
CA GLY A 97 -21.99 -29.45 19.44
C GLY A 97 -22.16 -30.76 20.19
N VAL A 98 -21.39 -30.95 21.27
CA VAL A 98 -21.52 -32.09 22.17
C VAL A 98 -21.95 -31.60 23.54
N GLN A 99 -22.99 -32.24 24.08
CA GLN A 99 -23.60 -31.93 25.37
C GLN A 99 -23.54 -33.13 26.31
N GLU A 100 -23.10 -32.89 27.54
CA GLU A 100 -23.18 -33.86 28.64
C GLU A 100 -24.12 -33.31 29.74
N GLY A 101 -25.23 -33.97 29.96
CA GLY A 101 -26.28 -33.47 30.83
C GLY A 101 -26.84 -32.13 30.33
N GLN A 102 -26.70 -31.06 31.11
CA GLN A 102 -27.08 -29.70 30.73
C GLN A 102 -25.95 -28.84 30.22
N ARG A 103 -24.72 -29.35 30.18
CA ARG A 103 -23.50 -28.58 29.83
C ARG A 103 -23.07 -28.91 28.42
N ILE A 104 -22.76 -27.87 27.62
CA ILE A 104 -22.09 -28.02 26.34
C ILE A 104 -20.59 -28.23 26.66
N VAL A 105 -20.05 -29.37 26.26
CA VAL A 105 -18.64 -29.77 26.51
C VAL A 105 -17.76 -29.49 25.30
N TRP A 106 -18.35 -29.39 24.10
CA TRP A 106 -17.62 -29.06 22.90
C TRP A 106 -18.47 -28.31 21.89
N THR A 107 -17.85 -27.38 21.16
CA THR A 107 -18.42 -26.65 20.01
C THR A 107 -17.38 -26.58 18.89
N PRO A 108 -17.79 -26.45 17.60
CA PRO A 108 -16.87 -26.41 16.47
C PRO A 108 -16.14 -25.07 16.30
N ALA A 109 -16.11 -24.23 17.33
CA ALA A 109 -15.52 -22.87 17.24
C ALA A 109 -14.04 -22.87 16.86
N ALA A 110 -13.28 -23.84 17.35
CA ALA A 110 -11.86 -24.01 17.03
C ALA A 110 -11.63 -24.71 15.68
N GLU A 111 -12.67 -25.34 15.11
CA GLU A 111 -12.58 -26.18 13.92
C GLU A 111 -13.10 -25.46 12.65
N GLY A 112 -12.93 -24.15 12.57
CA GLY A 112 -13.31 -23.35 11.41
C GLY A 112 -14.72 -22.76 11.47
N PHE A 113 -15.45 -22.88 12.60
CA PHE A 113 -16.76 -22.28 12.84
C PHE A 113 -16.72 -21.29 14.02
N PRO A 114 -15.96 -20.17 13.92
CA PRO A 114 -15.84 -19.22 15.02
C PRO A 114 -17.20 -18.70 15.47
N THR A 115 -17.30 -18.36 16.75
CA THR A 115 -18.55 -17.82 17.31
C THR A 115 -18.90 -16.51 16.63
N LEU A 116 -20.14 -16.41 16.13
CA LEU A 116 -20.67 -15.23 15.46
C LEU A 116 -21.62 -14.44 16.37
N GLY A 117 -21.58 -13.13 16.26
CA GLY A 117 -22.58 -12.25 16.86
C GLY A 117 -23.97 -12.37 16.23
N PRO A 118 -25.01 -11.77 16.87
CA PRO A 118 -26.42 -11.92 16.49
C PRO A 118 -26.74 -11.33 15.13
N ARG A 119 -26.28 -11.37 14.09
CA ARG A 119 -26.52 -10.94 12.70
C ARG A 119 -25.25 -10.97 11.86
N GLU A 120 -24.17 -11.48 12.43
CA GLU A 120 -22.91 -11.60 11.73
C GLU A 120 -22.90 -12.78 10.78
N TYR A 121 -22.03 -12.71 9.79
CA TYR A 121 -21.71 -13.76 8.84
C TYR A 121 -20.23 -14.11 8.96
N HIS A 122 -19.93 -15.40 8.95
CA HIS A 122 -18.57 -15.83 8.66
C HIS A 122 -18.24 -15.49 7.20
N VAL A 123 -17.26 -14.62 7.03
CA VAL A 123 -16.83 -14.19 5.69
C VAL A 123 -15.65 -15.06 5.28
N THR A 124 -15.83 -15.87 4.23
CA THR A 124 -14.75 -16.78 3.78
C THR A 124 -13.53 -16.03 3.26
N ALA A 125 -12.35 -16.62 3.39
CA ALA A 125 -11.10 -16.04 2.89
C ALA A 125 -11.17 -15.71 1.39
N ASN A 126 -11.72 -16.62 0.57
CA ASN A 126 -11.90 -16.40 -0.86
C ASN A 126 -12.77 -15.17 -1.16
N PHE A 127 -13.85 -15.01 -0.40
CA PHE A 127 -14.73 -13.84 -0.60
C PHE A 127 -14.08 -12.54 -0.13
N ARG A 128 -13.32 -12.56 0.98
CA ARG A 128 -12.50 -11.42 1.41
C ARG A 128 -11.52 -11.02 0.31
N GLN A 129 -10.80 -11.98 -0.26
CA GLN A 129 -9.86 -11.78 -1.36
C GLN A 129 -10.54 -11.18 -2.60
N LEU A 130 -11.70 -11.71 -2.99
CA LEU A 130 -12.48 -11.20 -4.12
C LEU A 130 -12.88 -9.73 -3.91
N VAL A 131 -13.43 -9.40 -2.73
CA VAL A 131 -13.82 -8.03 -2.34
C VAL A 131 -12.65 -7.08 -2.41
N LEU A 132 -11.53 -7.42 -1.77
CA LEU A 132 -10.35 -6.56 -1.72
C LEU A 132 -9.71 -6.38 -3.11
N THR A 133 -9.69 -7.43 -3.93
CA THR A 133 -9.19 -7.37 -5.31
C THR A 133 -9.99 -6.39 -6.16
N PHE A 134 -11.32 -6.47 -6.13
CA PHE A 134 -12.14 -5.56 -6.93
C PHE A 134 -12.15 -4.14 -6.38
N ALA A 135 -12.24 -3.96 -5.05
CA ALA A 135 -12.22 -2.66 -4.41
C ALA A 135 -10.91 -1.88 -4.66
N SER A 136 -9.78 -2.58 -4.79
CA SER A 136 -8.49 -1.96 -5.10
C SER A 136 -8.34 -1.52 -6.56
N LYS A 137 -9.21 -1.96 -7.46
CA LYS A 137 -9.11 -1.67 -8.90
C LYS A 137 -10.23 -0.78 -9.44
N MET A 138 -11.41 -0.81 -8.82
CA MET A 138 -12.60 -0.13 -9.33
C MET A 138 -13.41 0.53 -8.20
N SER A 139 -14.41 1.34 -8.54
CA SER A 139 -15.28 1.96 -7.55
C SER A 139 -16.02 0.90 -6.73
N PHE A 140 -16.41 1.22 -5.49
CA PHE A 140 -17.21 0.28 -4.68
C PHE A 140 -18.52 -0.12 -5.35
N ARG A 141 -19.09 0.77 -6.15
CA ARG A 141 -20.30 0.49 -6.94
C ARG A 141 -20.03 -0.56 -8.02
N ASP A 142 -18.95 -0.38 -8.79
CA ASP A 142 -18.57 -1.31 -9.85
C ASP A 142 -18.09 -2.64 -9.28
N ALA A 143 -17.37 -2.61 -8.16
CA ALA A 143 -16.98 -3.81 -7.41
C ALA A 143 -18.21 -4.62 -6.94
N ALA A 144 -19.24 -3.96 -6.42
CA ALA A 144 -20.48 -4.62 -6.03
C ALA A 144 -21.20 -5.26 -7.24
N LEU A 145 -21.19 -4.60 -8.40
CA LEU A 145 -21.73 -5.15 -9.63
C LEU A 145 -20.91 -6.34 -10.13
N ALA A 146 -19.59 -6.25 -10.08
CA ALA A 146 -18.70 -7.35 -10.47
C ALA A 146 -18.89 -8.57 -9.56
N ILE A 147 -18.93 -8.36 -8.25
CA ILE A 147 -19.21 -9.44 -7.27
C ILE A 147 -20.55 -10.10 -7.54
N ARG A 148 -21.59 -9.30 -7.83
CA ARG A 148 -22.90 -9.85 -8.19
C ARG A 148 -22.84 -10.72 -9.44
N ARG A 149 -22.04 -10.37 -10.43
CA ARG A 149 -21.82 -11.19 -11.64
C ARG A 149 -21.09 -12.49 -11.33
N VAL A 150 -20.03 -12.43 -10.52
CA VAL A 150 -19.30 -13.63 -10.07
C VAL A 150 -20.26 -14.58 -9.35
N ARG A 151 -21.15 -14.04 -8.51
CA ARG A 151 -22.20 -14.78 -7.79
C ARG A 151 -23.43 -15.09 -8.66
N GLN A 152 -23.34 -14.95 -9.97
CA GLN A 152 -24.35 -15.31 -10.97
C GLN A 152 -25.76 -14.67 -10.75
N GLY A 153 -25.82 -13.52 -10.11
CA GLY A 153 -27.01 -12.66 -10.09
C GLY A 153 -28.16 -13.06 -9.17
N GLY A 154 -28.06 -14.13 -8.37
CA GLY A 154 -29.08 -14.54 -7.40
C GLY A 154 -29.40 -13.46 -6.35
N VAL A 155 -30.50 -13.60 -5.63
CA VAL A 155 -30.90 -12.68 -4.54
C VAL A 155 -29.81 -12.62 -3.47
N ASP A 156 -29.24 -13.77 -3.12
CA ASP A 156 -28.17 -13.92 -2.14
C ASP A 156 -26.79 -13.50 -2.66
N ALA A 157 -26.70 -13.12 -3.95
CA ALA A 157 -25.51 -12.60 -4.59
C ALA A 157 -25.23 -11.12 -4.29
N ARG A 158 -26.21 -10.38 -3.76
CA ARG A 158 -26.09 -8.94 -3.54
C ARG A 158 -25.22 -8.63 -2.33
N THR A 159 -24.20 -7.81 -2.56
CA THR A 159 -23.45 -7.16 -1.47
C THR A 159 -23.70 -5.66 -1.57
N PRO A 160 -24.34 -5.02 -0.57
CA PRO A 160 -24.54 -3.57 -0.57
C PRO A 160 -23.21 -2.84 -0.68
N VAL A 161 -23.20 -1.71 -1.39
CA VAL A 161 -22.00 -0.88 -1.58
C VAL A 161 -21.41 -0.42 -0.25
N THR A 162 -22.28 -0.06 0.71
CA THR A 162 -21.88 0.33 2.07
C THR A 162 -21.19 -0.81 2.81
N THR A 163 -21.76 -2.00 2.81
CA THR A 163 -21.15 -3.19 3.43
C THR A 163 -19.81 -3.54 2.82
N LEU A 164 -19.66 -3.33 1.50
CA LEU A 164 -18.38 -3.57 0.82
C LEU A 164 -17.35 -2.54 1.24
N ALA A 165 -17.72 -1.27 1.33
CA ALA A 165 -16.83 -0.20 1.81
C ALA A 165 -16.42 -0.44 3.26
N GLU A 166 -17.36 -0.74 4.15
CA GLU A 166 -17.12 -1.07 5.56
C GLU A 166 -16.15 -2.25 5.73
N ARG A 167 -16.29 -3.28 4.91
CA ARG A 167 -15.36 -4.43 4.92
C ARG A 167 -13.94 -4.02 4.52
N VAL A 168 -13.80 -3.23 3.46
CA VAL A 168 -12.48 -2.75 3.02
C VAL A 168 -11.85 -1.87 4.09
N GLU A 169 -12.62 -1.01 4.74
CA GLU A 169 -12.14 -0.18 5.85
C GLU A 169 -11.72 -1.03 7.05
N HIS A 170 -12.51 -2.02 7.44
CA HIS A 170 -12.18 -2.95 8.52
C HIS A 170 -10.91 -3.76 8.22
N GLU A 171 -10.79 -4.32 7.02
CA GLU A 171 -9.58 -5.04 6.60
C GLU A 171 -8.34 -4.13 6.58
N GLY A 172 -8.50 -2.91 6.06
CA GLY A 172 -7.41 -1.93 6.03
C GLY A 172 -6.94 -1.52 7.42
N GLU A 173 -7.85 -1.36 8.38
CA GLU A 173 -7.54 -1.09 9.79
C GLU A 173 -6.80 -2.27 10.44
N ALA A 174 -7.27 -3.48 10.19
CA ALA A 174 -6.63 -4.69 10.71
C ALA A 174 -5.19 -4.84 10.17
N VAL A 175 -4.98 -4.58 8.87
CA VAL A 175 -3.63 -4.56 8.26
C VAL A 175 -2.74 -3.51 8.92
N GLN A 176 -3.23 -2.29 9.12
CA GLN A 176 -2.47 -1.23 9.77
C GLN A 176 -2.10 -1.61 11.21
N THR A 177 -3.04 -2.17 11.95
CA THR A 177 -2.82 -2.64 13.33
C THR A 177 -1.76 -3.74 13.37
N TRP A 178 -1.84 -4.73 12.47
CA TRP A 178 -0.84 -5.78 12.37
C TRP A 178 0.55 -5.21 12.05
N MET A 179 0.62 -4.30 11.08
CA MET A 179 1.87 -3.63 10.68
C MET A 179 2.50 -2.88 11.85
N ASP A 180 1.69 -2.15 12.62
CA ASP A 180 2.17 -1.40 13.79
C ASP A 180 2.66 -2.32 14.91
N GLN A 181 1.93 -3.39 15.20
CA GLN A 181 2.31 -4.37 16.22
C GLN A 181 3.59 -5.12 15.82
N LYS A 182 3.66 -5.60 14.58
CA LYS A 182 4.86 -6.28 14.06
C LYS A 182 6.06 -5.36 14.06
N THR A 183 5.89 -4.11 13.62
CA THR A 183 6.95 -3.10 13.66
C THR A 183 7.45 -2.86 15.08
N ALA A 184 6.54 -2.64 16.03
CA ALA A 184 6.90 -2.42 17.43
C ALA A 184 7.65 -3.63 18.02
N GLN A 185 7.18 -4.84 17.72
CA GLN A 185 7.83 -6.09 18.14
C GLN A 185 9.27 -6.19 17.61
N VAL A 186 9.46 -5.98 16.30
CA VAL A 186 10.79 -6.09 15.67
C VAL A 186 11.75 -5.03 16.23
N LEU A 187 11.32 -3.79 16.34
CA LEU A 187 12.15 -2.72 16.90
C LEU A 187 12.55 -3.01 18.35
N ALA A 188 11.63 -3.52 19.17
CA ALA A 188 11.91 -3.90 20.56
C ALA A 188 12.90 -5.07 20.65
N GLN A 189 12.77 -6.10 19.79
CA GLN A 189 13.68 -7.24 19.71
C GLN A 189 15.14 -6.83 19.44
N HIS A 190 15.32 -5.74 18.69
CA HIS A 190 16.64 -5.21 18.35
C HIS A 190 17.07 -4.03 19.23
N HIS A 191 16.36 -3.76 20.32
CA HIS A 191 16.63 -2.65 21.25
C HIS A 191 16.71 -1.29 20.56
N LEU A 192 15.88 -1.06 19.54
CA LEU A 192 15.73 0.23 18.88
C LEU A 192 14.65 1.07 19.55
N THR A 193 14.68 2.38 19.32
CA THR A 193 13.61 3.26 19.77
C THR A 193 12.29 2.94 19.07
N ALA A 194 11.16 3.33 19.65
CA ALA A 194 9.85 3.18 19.02
C ALA A 194 9.75 3.84 17.63
N GLU A 195 10.60 4.83 17.36
CA GLU A 195 10.71 5.55 16.10
C GLU A 195 11.69 4.91 15.08
N GLY A 196 12.36 3.82 15.45
CA GLY A 196 13.32 3.10 14.61
C GLY A 196 14.75 3.66 14.65
N GLY A 197 15.06 4.52 15.61
CA GLY A 197 16.42 5.00 15.86
C GLY A 197 17.24 4.03 16.70
N SER A 198 18.57 4.07 16.57
CA SER A 198 19.48 3.26 17.40
C SER A 198 19.50 3.75 18.85
N THR A 199 19.72 2.81 19.78
CA THR A 199 20.01 3.08 21.19
C THR A 199 21.41 2.56 21.53
N PRO A 200 21.98 2.92 22.67
CA PRO A 200 23.26 2.37 23.11
C PRO A 200 23.26 0.84 23.26
N ASP A 201 22.09 0.26 23.55
CA ASP A 201 21.92 -1.19 23.74
C ASP A 201 21.47 -1.91 22.46
N SER A 202 21.49 -1.22 21.32
CA SER A 202 21.08 -1.82 20.03
C SER A 202 21.94 -3.02 19.68
N THR A 203 21.29 -4.12 19.30
CA THR A 203 21.94 -5.35 18.81
C THR A 203 22.27 -5.28 17.31
N VAL A 204 21.85 -4.21 16.63
CA VAL A 204 22.03 -4.07 15.18
C VAL A 204 23.39 -3.43 14.89
N HIS A 205 24.17 -4.10 14.05
CA HIS A 205 25.44 -3.59 13.54
C HIS A 205 25.33 -3.37 12.03
N PRO A 206 24.87 -2.19 11.59
CA PRO A 206 24.70 -1.93 10.15
C PRO A 206 26.02 -2.00 9.41
N LEU A 207 25.93 -2.28 8.10
CA LEU A 207 27.07 -2.29 7.20
C LEU A 207 27.88 -0.98 7.33
N ALA A 208 29.22 -1.11 7.44
CA ALA A 208 30.10 0.05 7.59
C ALA A 208 30.09 0.95 6.34
N ALA A 209 30.40 2.23 6.51
CA ALA A 209 30.32 3.23 5.45
C ALA A 209 31.25 2.96 4.26
N ASP A 210 32.32 2.22 4.45
CA ASP A 210 33.32 1.85 3.43
C ASP A 210 33.04 0.51 2.73
N GLN A 211 32.07 -0.27 3.22
CA GLN A 211 31.69 -1.57 2.66
C GLN A 211 30.58 -1.49 1.62
N GLY A 212 30.38 -2.55 0.84
CA GLY A 212 29.31 -2.65 -0.17
C GLY A 212 29.46 -1.68 -1.33
N ARG A 213 30.71 -1.33 -1.69
CA ARG A 213 31.07 -0.44 -2.80
C ARG A 213 31.63 -1.24 -3.95
N LEU A 214 31.46 -0.71 -5.16
CA LEU A 214 32.16 -1.23 -6.33
C LEU A 214 33.68 -1.06 -6.14
N PRO A 215 34.49 -2.00 -6.66
CA PRO A 215 35.94 -1.86 -6.72
C PRO A 215 36.34 -0.60 -7.48
N GLN A 216 37.37 0.10 -7.00
CA GLN A 216 37.85 1.32 -7.66
C GLN A 216 38.27 1.09 -9.12
N SER A 217 38.81 -0.09 -9.42
CA SER A 217 39.18 -0.48 -10.79
C SER A 217 37.99 -0.52 -11.76
N GLU A 218 36.80 -0.93 -11.30
CA GLU A 218 35.60 -0.92 -12.12
C GLU A 218 35.09 0.52 -12.35
N ILE A 219 35.19 1.36 -11.34
CA ILE A 219 34.80 2.77 -11.42
C ILE A 219 35.74 3.49 -12.41
N ASP A 220 37.04 3.26 -12.31
CA ASP A 220 38.05 3.87 -13.20
C ASP A 220 37.88 3.39 -14.65
N ALA A 221 37.57 2.12 -14.85
CA ALA A 221 37.30 1.57 -16.18
C ALA A 221 36.06 2.21 -16.81
N ALA A 222 34.94 2.30 -16.05
CA ALA A 222 33.71 2.94 -16.53
C ALA A 222 33.91 4.43 -16.81
N LEU A 223 34.70 5.12 -15.99
CA LEU A 223 35.08 6.53 -16.18
C LEU A 223 35.87 6.72 -17.46
N ALA A 224 36.91 5.89 -17.67
CA ALA A 224 37.77 5.94 -18.86
C ALA A 224 36.93 5.67 -20.12
N GLU A 225 36.11 4.61 -20.11
CA GLU A 225 35.21 4.27 -21.21
C GLU A 225 34.25 5.41 -21.54
N TYR A 226 33.60 5.99 -20.51
CA TYR A 226 32.68 7.10 -20.71
C TYR A 226 33.33 8.31 -21.37
N ASN A 227 34.55 8.64 -21.00
CA ASN A 227 35.28 9.85 -21.46
C ASN A 227 35.92 9.70 -22.85
N VAL A 228 36.05 8.48 -23.38
CA VAL A 228 36.67 8.25 -24.71
C VAL A 228 35.94 9.05 -25.79
N GLY A 229 36.72 9.85 -26.53
CA GLY A 229 36.21 10.62 -27.69
C GLY A 229 35.29 11.80 -27.36
N LYS A 230 35.13 12.16 -26.08
CA LYS A 230 34.36 13.33 -25.68
C LYS A 230 35.19 14.57 -25.48
N ALA A 231 34.66 15.72 -25.83
CA ALA A 231 35.25 17.02 -25.52
C ALA A 231 35.29 17.23 -23.99
N GLU A 232 36.26 18.00 -23.49
CA GLU A 232 36.53 18.20 -22.07
C GLU A 232 35.31 18.68 -21.27
N ASP A 233 34.49 19.53 -21.86
CA ASP A 233 33.25 20.05 -21.27
C ASP A 233 32.16 18.95 -21.07
N ARG A 234 32.31 17.83 -21.75
CA ARG A 234 31.39 16.66 -21.71
C ARG A 234 31.97 15.42 -21.04
N GLN A 235 33.21 15.54 -20.54
CA GLN A 235 33.84 14.48 -19.77
C GLN A 235 33.34 14.50 -18.32
N ILE A 236 33.28 13.32 -17.71
CA ILE A 236 33.12 13.20 -16.26
C ILE A 236 34.47 13.59 -15.64
N PRO A 237 34.50 14.53 -14.70
CA PRO A 237 35.70 14.85 -13.97
C PRO A 237 36.19 13.66 -13.13
N ALA A 238 37.38 13.74 -12.57
CA ALA A 238 37.83 12.72 -11.63
C ALA A 238 36.80 12.53 -10.52
N VAL A 239 36.55 11.26 -10.13
CA VAL A 239 35.60 10.92 -9.09
C VAL A 239 35.93 11.67 -7.81
N ALA A 240 34.97 12.42 -7.28
CA ALA A 240 35.16 13.11 -6.02
C ALA A 240 35.30 12.10 -4.87
N ALA A 241 36.17 12.38 -3.91
CA ALA A 241 36.44 11.46 -2.78
C ALA A 241 35.21 11.13 -1.93
N HIS A 242 34.15 11.98 -2.00
CA HIS A 242 32.87 11.77 -1.33
C HIS A 242 31.85 10.96 -2.15
N ASP A 243 32.13 10.72 -3.44
CA ASP A 243 31.23 9.91 -4.27
C ASP A 243 31.37 8.42 -3.93
N VAL A 244 30.24 7.80 -3.71
CA VAL A 244 30.15 6.38 -3.44
C VAL A 244 29.36 5.72 -4.57
N TYR A 245 29.93 4.67 -5.13
CA TYR A 245 29.26 3.82 -6.12
C TYR A 245 29.04 2.47 -5.49
N GLU A 246 27.76 2.14 -5.28
CA GLU A 246 27.32 0.95 -4.58
C GLU A 246 27.43 -0.29 -5.50
N ASP A 247 27.77 -1.44 -4.92
CA ASP A 247 27.61 -2.72 -5.62
C ASP A 247 26.13 -2.99 -5.87
N PRO A 248 25.65 -3.15 -7.13
CA PRO A 248 24.27 -3.43 -7.44
C PRO A 248 23.70 -4.69 -6.75
N ALA A 249 24.56 -5.65 -6.40
CA ALA A 249 24.17 -6.86 -5.67
C ALA A 249 23.98 -6.62 -4.16
N GLN A 250 24.57 -5.57 -3.61
CA GLN A 250 24.57 -5.24 -2.19
C GLN A 250 23.92 -3.88 -1.89
N VAL A 251 22.93 -3.48 -2.69
CA VAL A 251 22.23 -2.20 -2.49
C VAL A 251 20.73 -2.39 -2.40
N ILE A 252 20.13 -1.77 -1.39
CA ILE A 252 18.68 -1.62 -1.27
C ILE A 252 18.32 -0.22 -1.74
N ASN A 253 17.53 -0.16 -2.81
CA ASN A 253 17.02 1.09 -3.36
C ASN A 253 15.64 1.38 -2.78
N VAL A 254 15.48 2.50 -2.11
CA VAL A 254 14.22 2.95 -1.51
C VAL A 254 13.78 4.24 -2.19
N SER A 255 12.55 4.26 -2.70
CA SER A 255 11.91 5.48 -3.22
C SER A 255 10.74 5.80 -2.31
N ILE A 256 10.71 7.00 -1.74
CA ILE A 256 9.65 7.46 -0.83
C ILE A 256 9.05 8.72 -1.42
N ASP A 257 7.71 8.74 -1.52
CA ASP A 257 6.99 9.90 -2.04
C ASP A 257 5.56 9.95 -1.47
N ASP A 258 4.97 11.16 -1.45
CA ASP A 258 3.63 11.42 -0.98
C ASP A 258 2.63 11.51 -2.14
N VAL A 259 1.52 10.79 -2.00
CA VAL A 259 0.40 10.87 -2.94
C VAL A 259 -0.76 11.60 -2.29
N ILE A 260 -1.12 12.72 -2.89
CA ILE A 260 -2.19 13.59 -2.40
C ILE A 260 -3.49 13.23 -3.13
N VAL A 261 -4.56 12.97 -2.36
CA VAL A 261 -5.91 12.76 -2.88
C VAL A 261 -6.90 13.79 -2.30
N LYS A 262 -8.02 13.98 -2.98
CA LYS A 262 -9.04 14.96 -2.57
C LYS A 262 -9.74 14.48 -1.30
N LYS A 263 -9.78 15.34 -0.28
CA LYS A 263 -10.50 15.08 0.96
C LYS A 263 -12.00 15.27 0.78
N GLN A 264 -12.79 14.40 1.40
CA GLN A 264 -14.23 14.53 1.47
C GLN A 264 -14.62 15.76 2.29
N LYS A 265 -15.54 16.59 1.78
CA LYS A 265 -16.12 17.68 2.56
C LYS A 265 -16.96 17.07 3.68
N MET A 266 -16.74 17.49 4.90
CA MET A 266 -17.67 17.16 5.99
C MET A 266 -19.05 17.73 5.62
N HIS A 267 -20.08 16.90 5.57
CA HIS A 267 -21.45 17.40 5.48
C HIS A 267 -21.70 18.24 6.74
N ARG A 268 -21.98 19.53 6.57
CA ARG A 268 -22.62 20.29 7.63
C ARG A 268 -23.94 19.56 7.91
N THR A 269 -24.14 19.09 9.11
CA THR A 269 -25.48 18.71 9.60
C THR A 269 -26.38 19.90 9.26
N PRO A 270 -27.50 19.72 8.55
CA PRO A 270 -28.45 20.82 8.36
C PRO A 270 -28.79 21.33 9.75
N ALA A 271 -28.56 22.60 9.99
CA ALA A 271 -29.09 23.23 11.19
C ALA A 271 -30.60 22.98 11.18
N LEU A 272 -31.10 22.27 12.16
CA LEU A 272 -32.52 22.14 12.41
C LEU A 272 -33.08 23.57 12.47
N ALA A 273 -33.83 23.95 11.43
CA ALA A 273 -34.60 25.18 11.45
C ALA A 273 -35.69 25.02 12.52
N GLY A 274 -35.52 25.68 13.63
CA GLY A 274 -36.51 25.65 14.69
C GLY A 274 -36.09 26.42 15.91
N THR A 275 -36.71 27.59 16.07
CA THR A 275 -36.95 28.38 17.29
C THR A 275 -35.77 29.09 17.94
N ALA A 276 -35.77 30.38 17.68
CA ALA A 276 -35.12 31.38 18.47
C ALA A 276 -35.80 31.48 19.87
N GLU A 277 -35.03 31.27 20.91
CA GLU A 277 -35.24 31.97 22.20
C GLU A 277 -33.89 32.15 22.87
N ALA A 278 -33.56 33.40 23.09
CA ALA A 278 -32.36 33.84 23.74
C ALA A 278 -32.45 33.55 25.25
N THR A 279 -31.43 32.96 25.83
CA THR A 279 -31.12 33.16 27.24
C THR A 279 -29.59 33.18 27.41
N GLU A 280 -29.09 34.35 27.75
CA GLU A 280 -27.75 34.56 28.31
C GLU A 280 -27.60 33.76 29.60
N THR A 281 -26.53 32.98 29.73
CA THR A 281 -25.90 32.77 31.08
C THR A 281 -24.50 32.19 30.91
N ALA A 282 -23.56 32.97 31.45
CA ALA A 282 -22.35 32.59 32.20
C ALA A 282 -21.30 31.65 31.58
N GLU A 283 -20.14 32.26 31.31
CA GLU A 283 -18.83 31.65 31.11
C GLU A 283 -18.41 30.70 32.23
N ALA A 284 -17.99 29.49 31.86
CA ALA A 284 -17.15 28.64 32.70
C ALA A 284 -15.74 28.56 32.06
N PRO A 285 -14.65 28.54 32.86
CA PRO A 285 -13.28 28.59 32.35
C PRO A 285 -12.89 27.24 31.67
N PRO A 286 -12.00 27.30 30.67
CA PRO A 286 -11.56 26.10 29.93
C PRO A 286 -10.62 25.25 30.79
N PRO A 287 -10.65 23.90 30.60
CA PRO A 287 -9.70 23.01 31.27
C PRO A 287 -8.31 23.11 30.61
N GLU A 288 -7.30 23.06 31.48
CA GLU A 288 -5.88 23.04 31.12
C GLU A 288 -5.55 21.91 30.12
N LYS A 289 -4.94 22.30 28.99
CA LYS A 289 -4.42 21.39 28.00
C LYS A 289 -3.05 20.85 28.42
N THR A 290 -2.98 19.58 28.73
CA THR A 290 -1.72 18.85 28.79
C THR A 290 -1.22 18.68 27.34
N GLU A 291 -0.16 19.37 26.99
CA GLU A 291 0.49 19.27 25.66
C GLU A 291 1.20 17.93 25.51
N VAL A 292 0.59 17.03 24.74
CA VAL A 292 1.32 15.94 24.10
C VAL A 292 1.78 16.47 22.74
N ALA A 293 3.08 16.58 22.55
CA ALA A 293 3.70 17.09 21.33
C ALA A 293 3.35 16.20 20.13
N VAL A 294 2.38 16.64 19.34
CA VAL A 294 2.06 16.08 18.01
C VAL A 294 3.03 16.70 16.99
N PRO A 295 3.65 15.91 16.08
CA PRO A 295 4.50 16.46 15.02
C PRO A 295 3.70 17.42 14.15
N ALA A 296 4.29 18.57 13.84
CA ALA A 296 3.65 19.66 13.11
C ALA A 296 3.09 19.20 11.76
N ALA A 297 1.76 19.21 11.66
CA ALA A 297 1.04 19.08 10.40
C ALA A 297 1.27 20.32 9.51
N PRO A 298 1.16 20.21 8.16
CA PRO A 298 1.29 21.35 7.26
C PRO A 298 0.22 22.39 7.57
N THR A 299 0.65 23.59 7.95
CA THR A 299 -0.20 24.73 8.24
C THR A 299 -0.59 25.44 6.94
N GLY A 300 -1.81 25.22 6.49
CA GLY A 300 -2.42 25.96 5.37
C GLY A 300 -3.85 25.52 5.11
N ALA A 301 -4.70 26.42 4.62
CA ALA A 301 -6.09 26.13 4.27
C ALA A 301 -6.24 24.98 3.24
N ASP A 302 -5.18 24.65 2.50
CA ASP A 302 -5.14 23.52 1.55
C ASP A 302 -4.94 22.17 2.23
N ALA A 303 -4.26 22.08 3.39
CA ALA A 303 -4.14 20.86 4.16
C ALA A 303 -5.49 20.31 4.65
N LEU A 304 -6.49 21.18 4.81
CA LEU A 304 -7.87 20.80 5.16
C LEU A 304 -8.64 20.16 4.00
N LYS A 305 -8.14 20.25 2.76
CA LYS A 305 -8.82 19.75 1.55
C LYS A 305 -8.20 18.50 0.95
N GLN A 306 -7.11 18.02 1.54
CA GLN A 306 -6.28 16.96 0.97
C GLN A 306 -6.05 15.84 1.99
N VAL A 307 -5.88 14.62 1.48
CA VAL A 307 -5.41 13.46 2.25
C VAL A 307 -4.08 13.04 1.66
N HIS A 308 -3.08 12.85 2.51
CA HIS A 308 -1.76 12.39 2.14
C HIS A 308 -1.65 10.88 2.41
N ASN A 309 -1.06 10.16 1.45
CA ASN A 309 -0.63 8.79 1.62
C ASN A 309 0.85 8.72 1.24
N THR A 310 1.70 8.28 2.14
CA THR A 310 3.12 8.08 1.85
C THR A 310 3.35 6.64 1.43
N ILE A 311 4.02 6.45 0.31
CA ILE A 311 4.39 5.14 -0.24
C ILE A 311 5.92 5.04 -0.26
N ALA A 312 6.45 3.92 0.20
CA ALA A 312 7.84 3.54 -0.01
C ALA A 312 7.92 2.29 -0.88
N HIS A 313 8.59 2.39 -2.00
CA HIS A 313 8.96 1.26 -2.85
C HIS A 313 10.40 0.87 -2.55
N ILE A 314 10.58 -0.36 -2.08
CA ILE A 314 11.87 -0.93 -1.70
C ILE A 314 12.25 -1.95 -2.76
N GLN A 315 13.51 -1.92 -3.20
CA GLN A 315 14.03 -2.89 -4.16
C GLN A 315 15.42 -3.37 -3.78
N SER A 316 15.59 -4.69 -3.82
CA SER A 316 16.86 -5.41 -3.68
C SER A 316 17.14 -6.26 -4.93
N ALA A 317 18.25 -6.97 -4.92
CA ALA A 317 18.52 -8.02 -5.89
C ALA A 317 17.53 -9.20 -5.79
N ALA A 318 16.98 -9.46 -4.58
CA ALA A 318 16.02 -10.54 -4.32
C ALA A 318 14.59 -10.21 -4.77
N GLY A 319 14.26 -8.93 -5.03
CA GLY A 319 12.93 -8.54 -5.43
C GLY A 319 12.55 -7.14 -4.94
N HIS A 320 11.24 -6.91 -4.79
CA HIS A 320 10.72 -5.62 -4.32
C HIS A 320 9.66 -5.80 -3.23
N TYR A 321 9.39 -4.72 -2.50
CA TYR A 321 8.28 -4.63 -1.55
C TYR A 321 7.77 -3.19 -1.46
N ILE A 322 6.48 -3.01 -1.18
CA ILE A 322 5.85 -1.70 -1.07
C ILE A 322 5.30 -1.53 0.35
N LEU A 323 5.66 -0.42 0.98
CA LEU A 323 5.10 0.00 2.26
C LEU A 323 4.21 1.23 2.06
N SER A 324 3.18 1.35 2.88
CA SER A 324 2.30 2.52 2.90
C SER A 324 2.06 3.01 4.32
N GLY A 325 1.79 4.30 4.46
CA GLY A 325 1.48 4.90 5.74
C GLY A 325 0.93 6.32 5.60
N LEU A 326 0.51 6.88 6.72
CA LEU A 326 -0.10 8.22 6.76
C LEU A 326 0.91 9.36 6.51
N ASN A 327 2.20 9.12 6.79
CA ASN A 327 3.27 10.10 6.62
C ASN A 327 4.64 9.41 6.51
N ALA A 328 5.64 10.16 6.05
CA ALA A 328 7.00 9.68 5.89
C ALA A 328 7.59 9.06 7.17
N GLY A 329 7.26 9.63 8.35
CA GLY A 329 7.75 9.10 9.62
C GLY A 329 7.24 7.71 9.93
N ALA A 330 5.96 7.44 9.72
CA ALA A 330 5.36 6.13 9.90
C ALA A 330 5.96 5.11 8.92
N VAL A 331 6.10 5.49 7.65
CA VAL A 331 6.67 4.61 6.62
C VAL A 331 8.13 4.28 6.89
N LEU A 332 8.95 5.27 7.31
CA LEU A 332 10.36 5.03 7.66
C LEU A 332 10.52 4.10 8.87
N ARG A 333 9.63 4.21 9.86
CA ARG A 333 9.61 3.31 11.01
C ARG A 333 9.35 1.86 10.58
N ILE A 334 8.34 1.64 9.72
CA ILE A 334 8.03 0.32 9.15
C ILE A 334 9.18 -0.17 8.26
N LEU A 335 9.80 0.72 7.49
CA LEU A 335 10.95 0.40 6.65
C LEU A 335 12.11 -0.19 7.45
N VAL A 336 12.47 0.44 8.60
CA VAL A 336 13.52 -0.08 9.47
C VAL A 336 13.18 -1.50 9.93
N ALA A 337 11.97 -1.74 10.40
CA ALA A 337 11.55 -3.06 10.85
C ALA A 337 11.54 -4.09 9.71
N PHE A 338 11.09 -3.69 8.51
CA PHE A 338 11.14 -4.55 7.32
C PHE A 338 12.59 -4.93 6.96
N LEU A 339 13.51 -3.96 6.91
CA LEU A 339 14.92 -4.21 6.60
C LEU A 339 15.60 -5.14 7.63
N LEU A 340 15.22 -5.02 8.90
CA LEU A 340 15.67 -5.92 9.97
C LEU A 340 15.14 -7.34 9.77
N CYS A 341 13.86 -7.50 9.46
CA CYS A 341 13.26 -8.81 9.16
C CYS A 341 13.90 -9.50 7.94
N GLN A 342 14.45 -8.72 7.00
CA GLN A 342 15.17 -9.23 5.83
C GLN A 342 16.67 -9.46 6.08
N ASP A 343 17.18 -9.10 7.26
CA ASP A 343 18.61 -9.15 7.63
C ASP A 343 19.55 -8.45 6.61
N VAL A 344 19.06 -7.36 6.00
CA VAL A 344 19.81 -6.66 4.95
C VAL A 344 20.61 -5.47 5.45
N LEU A 345 20.39 -5.00 6.68
CA LEU A 345 21.14 -3.86 7.23
C LEU A 345 22.61 -4.16 7.48
N THR A 346 22.96 -5.43 7.71
CA THR A 346 24.32 -5.92 7.96
C THR A 346 25.10 -6.19 6.67
N THR A 347 24.39 -6.39 5.55
CA THR A 347 24.99 -6.86 4.29
C THR A 347 24.82 -5.91 3.13
N CYS A 348 23.86 -4.99 3.19
CA CYS A 348 23.53 -4.10 2.09
C CYS A 348 23.65 -2.63 2.47
N ARG A 349 24.04 -1.81 1.49
CA ARG A 349 23.94 -0.36 1.56
C ARG A 349 22.48 0.06 1.36
N ILE A 350 22.06 1.10 2.04
CA ILE A 350 20.71 1.66 1.88
C ILE A 350 20.80 2.96 1.08
N GLN A 351 20.07 3.01 -0.02
CA GLN A 351 20.01 4.16 -0.90
C GLN A 351 18.59 4.68 -1.00
N VAL A 352 18.37 5.93 -0.59
CA VAL A 352 17.04 6.56 -0.61
C VAL A 352 17.00 7.62 -1.70
N PHE A 353 16.09 7.47 -2.65
CA PHE A 353 15.78 8.50 -3.64
C PHE A 353 14.70 9.43 -3.07
N ALA A 354 15.05 10.72 -3.00
CA ALA A 354 14.17 11.75 -2.45
C ALA A 354 13.95 12.88 -3.47
N ASP A 355 12.79 13.54 -3.37
CA ASP A 355 12.40 14.65 -4.25
C ASP A 355 13.00 16.02 -3.85
N GLY A 356 13.76 16.07 -2.75
CA GLY A 356 14.31 17.30 -2.17
C GLY A 356 13.35 18.05 -1.24
N GLU A 357 12.23 17.42 -0.82
CA GLU A 357 11.35 18.00 0.18
C GLU A 357 11.99 17.99 1.56
N ARG A 358 12.00 19.15 2.23
CA ARG A 358 12.64 19.33 3.55
C ARG A 358 12.07 18.44 4.64
N ALA A 359 10.77 18.17 4.58
CA ALA A 359 10.09 17.34 5.58
C ALA A 359 10.59 15.88 5.51
N LEU A 360 10.68 15.33 4.30
CA LEU A 360 11.18 13.98 4.04
C LEU A 360 12.66 13.86 4.47
N HIS A 361 13.52 14.81 4.07
CA HIS A 361 14.94 14.81 4.46
C HIS A 361 15.15 14.86 5.97
N ARG A 362 14.37 15.68 6.69
CA ARG A 362 14.40 15.70 8.16
C ARG A 362 13.95 14.37 8.78
N ALA A 363 12.92 13.76 8.20
CA ALA A 363 12.43 12.47 8.67
C ALA A 363 13.48 11.35 8.47
N ILE A 364 14.15 11.33 7.31
CA ILE A 364 15.26 10.42 7.01
C ILE A 364 16.43 10.65 7.97
N ALA A 365 16.91 11.89 8.09
CA ALA A 365 18.01 12.25 8.97
C ALA A 365 17.73 11.89 10.44
N LYS A 366 16.50 12.10 10.92
CA LYS A 366 16.13 11.77 12.29
C LYS A 366 16.10 10.27 12.58
N ARG A 367 15.68 9.44 11.62
CA ARG A 367 15.41 8.01 11.84
C ARG A 367 16.49 7.07 11.33
N LEU A 368 17.18 7.45 10.27
CA LEU A 368 18.13 6.58 9.58
C LEU A 368 19.60 7.03 9.67
N ALA A 369 19.91 8.16 10.35
CA ALA A 369 21.29 8.67 10.47
C ALA A 369 22.26 7.69 11.18
N TRP A 370 21.74 6.73 11.94
CA TRP A 370 22.53 5.71 12.61
C TRP A 370 22.99 4.58 11.69
N ILE A 371 22.56 4.57 10.41
CA ILE A 371 22.98 3.60 9.40
C ILE A 371 24.15 4.22 8.61
N PRO A 372 25.41 3.79 8.85
CA PRO A 372 26.58 4.44 8.22
C PRO A 372 26.63 4.24 6.70
N SER A 373 26.03 3.16 6.20
CA SER A 373 25.94 2.83 4.77
C SER A 373 24.77 3.51 4.06
N LEU A 374 23.98 4.35 4.76
CA LEU A 374 22.89 5.11 4.16
C LEU A 374 23.41 6.21 3.24
N ARG A 375 22.80 6.32 2.07
CA ARG A 375 22.97 7.45 1.16
C ARG A 375 21.63 7.99 0.69
N VAL A 376 21.45 9.30 0.70
CA VAL A 376 20.33 9.98 0.07
C VAL A 376 20.79 10.49 -1.30
N ILE A 377 20.01 10.23 -2.32
CA ILE A 377 20.23 10.70 -3.69
C ILE A 377 19.04 11.56 -4.09
N LEU A 378 19.33 12.77 -4.54
CA LEU A 378 18.31 13.62 -5.13
C LEU A 378 17.87 13.00 -6.46
N ASP A 379 16.59 12.72 -6.59
CA ASP A 379 16.02 12.13 -7.80
C ASP A 379 16.27 13.04 -9.02
N TRP A 380 16.80 12.47 -10.10
CA TRP A 380 17.13 13.22 -11.30
C TRP A 380 15.92 13.92 -11.92
N TYR A 381 14.77 13.26 -11.91
CA TYR A 381 13.55 13.83 -12.47
C TYR A 381 13.06 15.03 -11.68
N HIS A 382 13.05 14.90 -10.34
CA HIS A 382 12.67 15.96 -9.43
C HIS A 382 13.66 17.12 -9.43
N LEU A 383 14.97 16.87 -9.51
CA LEU A 383 15.99 17.89 -9.70
C LEU A 383 15.74 18.70 -10.97
N LYS A 384 15.56 18.02 -12.12
CA LYS A 384 15.26 18.65 -13.40
C LYS A 384 13.98 19.46 -13.36
N LYS A 385 12.91 18.91 -12.81
CA LYS A 385 11.60 19.59 -12.66
C LYS A 385 11.76 20.86 -11.80
N LYS A 386 12.44 20.75 -10.66
CA LYS A 386 12.60 21.87 -9.72
C LYS A 386 13.45 23.00 -10.30
N CYS A 387 14.55 22.68 -10.97
CA CYS A 387 15.33 23.67 -11.73
C CYS A 387 14.47 24.35 -12.80
N GLY A 388 13.68 23.60 -13.56
CA GLY A 388 12.77 24.14 -14.57
C GLY A 388 11.71 25.09 -13.99
N GLU A 389 11.12 24.76 -12.85
CA GLU A 389 10.15 25.61 -12.14
C GLU A 389 10.79 26.95 -11.71
N TYR A 390 11.94 26.90 -11.06
CA TYR A 390 12.62 28.12 -10.61
C TYR A 390 13.11 28.98 -11.76
N LEU A 391 13.75 28.38 -12.78
CA LEU A 391 14.25 29.10 -13.94
C LEU A 391 13.12 29.71 -14.79
N SER A 392 11.93 29.08 -14.82
CA SER A 392 10.77 29.67 -15.52
C SER A 392 10.30 30.99 -14.90
N MET A 393 10.51 31.16 -13.60
CA MET A 393 10.20 32.37 -12.86
C MET A 393 11.37 33.38 -12.82
N ALA A 394 12.59 32.90 -13.06
CA ALA A 394 13.81 33.70 -12.96
C ALA A 394 14.22 34.34 -14.27
N LEU A 395 13.99 33.69 -15.42
CA LEU A 395 14.57 34.07 -16.70
C LEU A 395 13.56 34.72 -17.65
N ALA A 396 14.06 35.56 -18.58
CA ALA A 396 13.29 36.28 -19.57
C ALA A 396 13.12 35.41 -20.85
N GLY A 397 11.91 34.89 -21.03
CA GLY A 397 11.52 34.19 -22.25
C GLY A 397 11.85 32.68 -22.27
N PRO A 398 11.20 31.92 -23.17
CA PRO A 398 11.32 30.48 -23.26
C PRO A 398 12.65 30.00 -23.87
N GLU A 399 13.20 30.74 -24.82
CA GLU A 399 14.45 30.38 -25.52
C GLU A 399 15.65 30.44 -24.58
N ILE A 400 15.80 31.54 -23.85
CA ILE A 400 16.84 31.74 -22.83
C ILE A 400 16.73 30.65 -21.77
N ARG A 401 15.52 30.37 -21.33
CA ARG A 401 15.28 29.31 -20.34
C ARG A 401 15.71 27.93 -20.85
N GLN A 402 15.40 27.59 -22.12
CA GLN A 402 15.79 26.30 -22.70
C GLN A 402 17.31 26.16 -22.81
N GLU A 403 18.00 27.24 -23.23
CA GLU A 403 19.45 27.28 -23.34
C GLU A 403 20.11 27.11 -21.97
N VAL A 404 19.73 27.93 -20.99
CA VAL A 404 20.25 27.86 -19.63
C VAL A 404 19.95 26.50 -19.00
N MET A 405 18.74 25.98 -19.19
CA MET A 405 18.35 24.66 -18.67
C MET A 405 19.19 23.54 -19.28
N ARG A 406 19.49 23.59 -20.58
CA ARG A 406 20.31 22.57 -21.27
C ARG A 406 21.72 22.55 -20.69
N THR A 407 22.35 23.72 -20.54
CA THR A 407 23.70 23.86 -19.99
C THR A 407 23.76 23.42 -18.53
N LEU A 408 22.81 23.92 -17.71
CA LEU A 408 22.71 23.54 -16.30
C LEU A 408 22.57 22.04 -16.10
N MET A 409 21.65 21.40 -16.84
CA MET A 409 21.44 19.96 -16.75
C MET A 409 22.66 19.16 -17.25
N GLY A 410 23.43 19.69 -18.20
CA GLY A 410 24.70 19.11 -18.63
C GLY A 410 25.70 19.04 -17.49
N TYR A 411 25.92 20.12 -16.77
CA TYR A 411 26.80 20.13 -15.60
C TYR A 411 26.31 19.16 -14.50
N LEU A 412 25.04 19.24 -14.13
CA LEU A 412 24.46 18.43 -13.06
C LEU A 412 24.46 16.93 -13.41
N TRP A 413 24.29 16.58 -14.68
CA TRP A 413 24.38 15.19 -15.13
C TRP A 413 25.78 14.58 -14.92
N LEU A 414 26.81 15.40 -15.08
CA LEU A 414 28.20 15.02 -14.88
C LEU A 414 28.68 15.15 -13.42
N GLY A 415 27.79 15.51 -12.48
CA GLY A 415 28.13 15.74 -11.08
C GLY A 415 28.92 17.05 -10.84
N ARG A 416 29.00 17.94 -11.84
CA ARG A 416 29.72 19.22 -11.78
C ARG A 416 28.85 20.31 -11.13
N VAL A 417 28.51 20.11 -9.86
CA VAL A 417 27.59 21.00 -9.13
C VAL A 417 28.17 22.41 -8.97
N GLU A 418 29.50 22.52 -8.73
CA GLU A 418 30.19 23.81 -8.60
C GLU A 418 30.12 24.61 -9.90
N ASP A 419 30.39 23.96 -11.04
CA ASP A 419 30.30 24.60 -12.34
C ASP A 419 28.86 25.01 -12.67
N ALA A 420 27.87 24.20 -12.26
CA ALA A 420 26.46 24.53 -12.41
C ALA A 420 26.07 25.78 -11.60
N ILE A 421 26.55 25.90 -10.37
CA ILE A 421 26.35 27.09 -9.52
C ILE A 421 27.06 28.30 -10.08
N ALA A 422 28.34 28.17 -10.43
CA ALA A 422 29.11 29.25 -11.03
C ALA A 422 28.48 29.75 -12.34
N TYR A 423 28.02 28.84 -13.19
CA TYR A 423 27.28 29.18 -14.42
C TYR A 423 26.05 30.04 -14.15
N LEU A 424 25.22 29.68 -13.16
CA LEU A 424 24.05 30.46 -12.78
C LEU A 424 24.37 31.83 -12.21
N GLN A 425 25.49 31.96 -11.46
CA GLN A 425 25.95 33.21 -10.85
C GLN A 425 26.52 34.18 -11.87
N HIS A 426 27.04 33.67 -13.00
CA HIS A 426 27.67 34.49 -14.06
C HIS A 426 26.76 34.64 -15.30
N LEU A 427 25.44 34.37 -15.19
CA LEU A 427 24.51 34.61 -16.28
C LEU A 427 24.45 36.09 -16.66
N ASN A 428 24.31 36.35 -17.96
CA ASN A 428 24.05 37.70 -18.45
C ASN A 428 22.84 38.33 -17.75
N ALA A 429 23.01 39.57 -17.26
CA ALA A 429 21.93 40.32 -16.58
C ALA A 429 20.67 40.48 -17.44
N ASP A 430 20.80 40.58 -18.75
CA ASP A 430 19.69 40.68 -19.68
C ASP A 430 18.81 39.40 -19.74
N TYR A 431 19.35 38.28 -19.31
CA TYR A 431 18.64 37.00 -19.22
C TYR A 431 17.76 36.93 -17.98
N ILE A 432 18.03 37.77 -16.97
CA ILE A 432 17.45 37.66 -15.65
C ILE A 432 16.24 38.57 -15.47
N LYS A 433 15.06 37.98 -15.42
CA LYS A 433 13.81 38.67 -15.08
C LYS A 433 13.64 38.86 -13.57
N ASN A 434 14.10 37.91 -12.76
CA ASN A 434 13.92 37.93 -11.31
C ASN A 434 15.12 37.31 -10.60
N GLN A 435 16.03 38.15 -10.11
CA GLN A 435 17.25 37.72 -9.41
C GLN A 435 16.96 36.91 -8.15
N LYS A 436 15.90 37.25 -7.39
CA LYS A 436 15.53 36.51 -6.18
C LYS A 436 15.16 35.06 -6.47
N ARG A 437 14.53 34.80 -7.63
CA ARG A 437 14.18 33.45 -8.07
C ARG A 437 15.40 32.69 -8.58
N LEU A 438 16.34 33.35 -9.23
CA LEU A 438 17.61 32.76 -9.63
C LEU A 438 18.43 32.34 -8.40
N ASN A 439 18.54 33.19 -7.40
CA ASN A 439 19.22 32.89 -6.14
C ASN A 439 18.61 31.68 -5.42
N LYS A 440 17.28 31.49 -5.49
CA LYS A 440 16.65 30.27 -4.96
C LYS A 440 17.06 29.00 -5.68
N THR A 441 17.40 29.05 -6.96
CA THR A 441 17.96 27.90 -7.69
C THR A 441 19.36 27.56 -7.15
N VAL A 442 20.19 28.58 -6.98
CA VAL A 442 21.54 28.42 -6.42
C VAL A 442 21.46 27.85 -5.00
N GLU A 443 20.67 28.45 -4.12
CA GLU A 443 20.45 27.97 -2.75
C GLU A 443 19.94 26.51 -2.70
N TYR A 444 19.11 26.12 -3.66
CA TYR A 444 18.62 24.77 -3.78
C TYR A 444 19.74 23.79 -4.13
N LEU A 445 20.58 24.12 -5.12
CA LEU A 445 21.72 23.30 -5.53
C LEU A 445 22.78 23.19 -4.42
N GLU A 446 23.10 24.32 -3.76
CA GLU A 446 24.05 24.34 -2.62
C GLU A 446 23.59 23.43 -1.48
N ARG A 447 22.29 23.48 -1.15
CA ARG A 447 21.70 22.66 -0.07
C ARG A 447 21.78 21.17 -0.39
N HIS A 448 21.48 20.80 -1.63
CA HIS A 448 21.42 19.39 -2.06
C HIS A 448 22.70 18.87 -2.69
N ARG A 449 23.79 19.66 -2.62
CA ARG A 449 25.10 19.30 -3.19
C ARG A 449 25.53 17.86 -2.79
N PRO A 450 25.48 17.43 -1.53
CA PRO A 450 25.91 16.08 -1.14
C PRO A 450 25.04 14.96 -1.72
N GLU A 451 23.84 15.30 -2.17
CA GLU A 451 22.82 14.37 -2.68
C GLU A 451 22.79 14.31 -4.20
N ILE A 452 23.54 15.19 -4.88
CA ILE A 452 23.67 15.25 -6.34
C ILE A 452 24.93 14.49 -6.76
N PRO A 453 24.80 13.20 -7.16
CA PRO A 453 25.95 12.42 -7.61
C PRO A 453 26.29 12.70 -9.08
N CYS A 454 27.37 12.12 -9.58
CA CYS A 454 27.58 12.00 -11.01
C CYS A 454 26.58 10.98 -11.61
N TYR A 455 25.43 11.47 -12.09
CA TYR A 455 24.39 10.62 -12.67
C TYR A 455 24.87 9.88 -13.94
N ALA A 456 25.78 10.48 -14.71
CA ALA A 456 26.36 9.87 -15.90
C ALA A 456 27.15 8.61 -15.56
N LEU A 457 28.04 8.69 -14.56
CA LEU A 457 28.86 7.55 -14.13
C LEU A 457 28.00 6.47 -13.45
N ARG A 458 27.05 6.87 -12.62
CA ARG A 458 26.07 5.94 -12.04
C ARG A 458 25.33 5.14 -13.11
N ARG A 459 24.91 5.80 -14.19
CA ARG A 459 24.27 5.13 -15.33
C ARG A 459 25.23 4.17 -16.05
N ALA A 460 26.49 4.56 -16.25
CA ALA A 460 27.51 3.72 -16.85
C ALA A 460 27.78 2.46 -16.03
N LEU A 461 27.72 2.57 -14.69
CA LEU A 461 27.88 1.48 -13.73
C LEU A 461 26.57 0.68 -13.50
N GLY A 462 25.49 0.91 -14.27
CA GLY A 462 24.22 0.23 -14.09
C GLY A 462 23.41 0.64 -12.85
N LEU A 463 23.82 1.70 -12.15
CA LEU A 463 23.17 2.20 -10.95
C LEU A 463 21.97 3.09 -11.28
N ARG A 464 21.00 3.14 -10.37
CA ARG A 464 19.80 3.95 -10.53
C ARG A 464 20.03 5.42 -10.24
N ASN A 465 19.29 6.25 -10.97
CA ASN A 465 19.30 7.71 -10.84
C ASN A 465 17.93 8.31 -10.52
N SER A 466 16.87 7.49 -10.46
CA SER A 466 15.52 8.00 -10.28
C SER A 466 14.60 7.05 -9.53
N SER A 467 13.53 7.61 -8.98
CA SER A 467 12.45 6.97 -8.25
C SER A 467 11.33 6.43 -9.14
N ASN A 468 11.51 6.28 -10.45
CA ASN A 468 10.44 5.88 -11.41
C ASN A 468 9.60 4.68 -10.97
N ARG A 469 10.18 3.72 -10.24
CA ARG A 469 9.44 2.57 -9.70
C ARG A 469 8.58 2.97 -8.50
N GLY A 470 9.04 3.94 -7.71
CA GLY A 470 8.25 4.56 -6.64
C GLY A 470 7.05 5.32 -7.21
N GLU A 471 7.23 6.12 -8.27
CA GLU A 471 6.13 6.81 -8.94
C GLU A 471 5.08 5.81 -9.45
N LYS A 472 5.50 4.71 -10.09
CA LYS A 472 4.58 3.64 -10.50
C LYS A 472 3.90 2.95 -9.32
N ALA A 473 4.57 2.81 -8.18
CA ALA A 473 3.94 2.28 -6.97
C ALA A 473 2.89 3.25 -6.42
N ASN A 474 3.17 4.55 -6.44
CA ASN A 474 2.21 5.60 -6.10
C ASN A 474 0.95 5.55 -6.96
N ASP A 475 1.13 5.45 -8.28
CA ASP A 475 0.01 5.32 -9.21
C ASP A 475 -0.82 4.08 -8.90
N ARG A 476 -0.19 2.92 -8.85
CA ARG A 476 -0.86 1.63 -8.68
C ARG A 476 -1.50 1.42 -7.31
N CYS A 477 -0.92 1.99 -6.24
CA CYS A 477 -1.43 1.82 -4.87
C CYS A 477 -2.47 2.87 -4.50
N VAL A 478 -2.37 4.08 -5.06
CA VAL A 478 -3.23 5.22 -4.67
C VAL A 478 -3.89 5.87 -5.87
N ALA A 479 -3.11 6.43 -6.84
CA ALA A 479 -3.63 7.36 -7.82
C ALA A 479 -4.66 6.72 -8.76
N ASP A 480 -4.39 5.52 -9.29
CA ASP A 480 -5.27 4.79 -10.21
C ASP A 480 -6.66 4.58 -9.62
N ARG A 481 -6.73 4.34 -8.31
CA ARG A 481 -7.98 4.05 -7.62
C ARG A 481 -8.62 5.29 -6.98
N GLN A 482 -7.82 6.24 -6.51
CA GLN A 482 -8.32 7.29 -5.61
C GLN A 482 -8.33 8.70 -6.23
N LYS A 483 -7.56 8.96 -7.30
CA LYS A 483 -7.50 10.29 -7.94
C LYS A 483 -8.49 10.48 -9.08
N HIS A 484 -8.92 9.41 -9.73
CA HIS A 484 -9.76 9.48 -10.91
C HIS A 484 -11.27 9.51 -10.56
N ASN A 485 -12.10 9.92 -11.52
CA ASN A 485 -13.57 9.94 -11.44
C ASN A 485 -14.15 10.86 -10.36
N GLY A 486 -13.46 11.95 -10.00
CA GLY A 486 -13.99 12.97 -9.09
C GLY A 486 -14.20 12.50 -7.64
N MET A 487 -13.63 11.37 -7.26
CA MET A 487 -13.76 10.81 -5.91
C MET A 487 -13.12 11.71 -4.86
N SER A 488 -13.66 11.66 -3.65
CA SER A 488 -13.13 12.30 -2.45
C SER A 488 -13.18 11.30 -1.29
N TRP A 489 -12.22 11.40 -0.38
CA TRP A 489 -11.95 10.39 0.63
C TRP A 489 -11.91 10.96 2.05
N SER A 490 -12.35 10.21 3.03
CA SER A 490 -11.95 10.42 4.42
C SER A 490 -10.45 10.08 4.56
N VAL A 491 -9.81 10.54 5.62
CA VAL A 491 -8.41 10.18 5.91
C VAL A 491 -8.30 8.66 6.07
N ASP A 492 -9.13 8.10 6.94
CA ASP A 492 -9.14 6.67 7.24
C ASP A 492 -9.50 5.82 6.02
N GLY A 493 -10.55 6.17 5.29
CA GLY A 493 -10.96 5.44 4.09
C GLY A 493 -9.89 5.40 3.00
N SER A 494 -9.15 6.52 2.81
CA SER A 494 -8.04 6.58 1.86
C SER A 494 -6.86 5.70 2.30
N THR A 495 -6.40 5.85 3.54
CA THR A 495 -5.22 5.12 4.04
C THR A 495 -5.49 3.63 4.20
N ARG A 496 -6.68 3.24 4.67
CA ARG A 496 -7.09 1.83 4.80
C ARG A 496 -7.21 1.14 3.45
N LEU A 497 -7.80 1.82 2.44
CA LEU A 497 -7.83 1.29 1.08
C LEU A 497 -6.43 1.18 0.48
N THR A 498 -5.54 2.14 0.75
CA THR A 498 -4.14 2.07 0.32
C THR A 498 -3.44 0.86 0.94
N SER A 499 -3.65 0.58 2.23
CA SER A 499 -3.08 -0.59 2.92
C SER A 499 -3.54 -1.91 2.27
N THR A 500 -4.84 -2.05 1.97
CA THR A 500 -5.34 -3.26 1.27
C THR A 500 -4.84 -3.36 -0.17
N THR A 501 -4.68 -2.24 -0.87
CA THR A 501 -4.13 -2.22 -2.23
C THR A 501 -2.65 -2.62 -2.23
N THR A 502 -1.86 -2.21 -1.22
CA THR A 502 -0.46 -2.65 -1.06
C THR A 502 -0.34 -4.15 -0.85
N LEU A 503 -1.27 -4.80 -0.14
CA LEU A 503 -1.28 -6.26 -0.01
C LEU A 503 -1.38 -6.95 -1.36
N LEU A 504 -2.27 -6.46 -2.23
CA LEU A 504 -2.42 -7.01 -3.59
C LEU A 504 -1.12 -6.84 -4.40
N ARG A 505 -0.43 -5.70 -4.26
CA ARG A 505 0.82 -5.42 -4.99
C ARG A 505 2.01 -6.22 -4.47
N ASN A 506 2.01 -6.52 -3.19
CA ASN A 506 3.03 -7.35 -2.53
C ASN A 506 2.73 -8.85 -2.59
N GLN A 507 1.67 -9.28 -3.29
CA GLN A 507 1.22 -10.68 -3.35
C GLN A 507 0.93 -11.29 -1.97
N GLU A 508 0.56 -10.47 -0.99
CA GLU A 508 0.27 -10.86 0.39
C GLU A 508 -1.24 -11.08 0.63
N LEU A 509 -2.08 -10.75 -0.36
CA LEU A 509 -3.53 -10.70 -0.18
C LEU A 509 -4.14 -12.07 0.19
N ASP A 510 -3.69 -13.13 -0.48
CA ASP A 510 -4.15 -14.49 -0.20
C ASP A 510 -3.80 -14.92 1.23
N ARG A 511 -2.54 -14.72 1.62
CA ARG A 511 -2.06 -15.03 2.98
C ARG A 511 -2.81 -14.23 4.02
N TRP A 512 -2.98 -12.93 3.81
CA TRP A 512 -3.77 -12.08 4.70
C TRP A 512 -5.20 -12.58 4.89
N CYS A 513 -5.89 -12.89 3.79
CA CYS A 513 -7.28 -13.35 3.85
C CYS A 513 -7.44 -14.70 4.53
N ARG A 514 -6.44 -15.58 4.43
CA ARG A 514 -6.45 -16.91 5.01
C ARG A 514 -6.00 -16.92 6.46
N ASP A 515 -4.84 -16.32 6.73
CA ASP A 515 -4.11 -16.49 7.99
C ASP A 515 -4.21 -15.24 8.90
N GLY A 516 -4.58 -14.07 8.36
CA GLY A 516 -4.59 -12.80 9.08
C GLY A 516 -3.19 -12.24 9.35
N GLU A 517 -2.19 -12.70 8.62
CA GLU A 517 -0.78 -12.34 8.79
C GLU A 517 -0.12 -11.97 7.46
N LEU A 518 0.96 -11.18 7.54
CA LEU A 518 1.81 -10.86 6.40
C LEU A 518 3.12 -11.64 6.48
N GLY A 519 3.64 -12.03 5.31
CA GLY A 519 4.91 -12.73 5.21
C GLY A 519 6.11 -11.80 5.28
N TRP A 520 5.95 -10.54 4.89
CA TRP A 520 7.05 -9.59 4.73
C TRP A 520 8.21 -10.18 3.93
N GLN A 521 7.90 -10.75 2.77
CA GLN A 521 8.89 -11.38 1.88
C GLN A 521 9.01 -10.59 0.59
N TRP A 522 10.22 -10.62 0.00
CA TRP A 522 10.47 -10.02 -1.29
C TRP A 522 9.57 -10.65 -2.36
N VAL A 523 8.99 -9.79 -3.19
CA VAL A 523 8.26 -10.18 -4.40
C VAL A 523 9.25 -10.16 -5.56
N ALA A 524 9.38 -11.27 -6.26
CA ALA A 524 10.30 -11.46 -7.37
C ALA A 524 9.97 -10.60 -8.62
#